data_6799deed02ec72cf5c36f02bdf74143e
#
_entry.id   6799deed02ec72cf5c36f02bdf74143e
#
_cell.length_a   1.000
_cell.length_b   1.000
_cell.length_c   1.000
_cell.angle_alpha   90.00
_cell.angle_beta   90.00
_cell.angle_gamma   90.00
#
_symmetry.space_group_name_H-M   'P 1'
#
loop_
_entity.id
_entity.type
_entity.pdbx_description
1 polymer ?
#
loop_
_entity_poly.entity_id
_entity_poly.type
_entity_poly.pdbx_seq_one_letter_code
_entity_poly.pdbx_strand_id
1 'polypeptide(L)'
;KDEWQYLITDRTDAAQLWGVAEVDGVSGIIILPDGWICPVGITFVPGYSGRLITDKFSAHQTFTSEEWKMLESTNAVFLPAGGQRTISGTTEIQIYGYYWSSTPIDVNKKNAYFLTIASSGADIGIYSRFHGYNVRLVKDK
;
A
#
# COMPACT_ATOMS: atom_id res chain seq x y z
N LYS A 1 -3.28 -10.67 -8.93
CA LYS A 1 -4.56 -10.42 -8.25
C LYS A 1 -4.53 -11.07 -6.87
N ASP A 2 -4.31 -12.36 -6.83
CA ASP A 2 -4.49 -13.17 -5.61
C ASP A 2 -3.55 -12.75 -4.48
N GLU A 3 -2.32 -12.33 -4.80
CA GLU A 3 -1.35 -11.81 -3.82
C GLU A 3 -1.88 -10.55 -3.09
N TRP A 4 -2.33 -9.55 -3.84
CA TRP A 4 -2.89 -8.32 -3.26
C TRP A 4 -4.22 -8.58 -2.55
N GLN A 5 -5.07 -9.42 -3.16
CA GLN A 5 -6.33 -9.82 -2.57
C GLN A 5 -6.11 -10.50 -1.21
N TYR A 6 -5.17 -11.44 -1.15
CA TYR A 6 -4.80 -12.10 0.10
C TYR A 6 -4.37 -11.09 1.16
N LEU A 7 -3.43 -10.21 0.83
CA LEU A 7 -2.85 -9.26 1.80
C LEU A 7 -3.87 -8.25 2.37
N ILE A 8 -4.85 -7.86 1.58
CA ILE A 8 -5.78 -6.79 1.94
C ILE A 8 -7.11 -7.31 2.49
N THR A 9 -7.60 -8.47 2.00
CA THR A 9 -8.96 -8.94 2.30
C THR A 9 -9.07 -10.40 2.73
N ASP A 10 -8.32 -11.31 2.14
CA ASP A 10 -8.64 -12.74 2.23
C ASP A 10 -7.92 -13.48 3.36
N ARG A 11 -6.83 -12.94 3.90
CA ARG A 11 -6.13 -13.55 5.03
C ARG A 11 -6.90 -13.35 6.33
N THR A 12 -6.70 -14.22 7.30
CA THR A 12 -7.27 -14.08 8.64
C THR A 12 -6.87 -12.74 9.23
N ASP A 13 -7.84 -12.02 9.80
CA ASP A 13 -7.65 -10.69 10.40
C ASP A 13 -7.06 -9.63 9.45
N ALA A 14 -7.27 -9.76 8.14
CA ALA A 14 -6.74 -8.84 7.13
C ALA A 14 -6.96 -7.36 7.48
N ALA A 15 -8.16 -7.01 7.96
CA ALA A 15 -8.50 -5.65 8.36
C ALA A 15 -7.66 -5.10 9.53
N GLN A 16 -7.01 -5.97 10.31
CA GLN A 16 -6.14 -5.60 11.43
C GLN A 16 -4.66 -5.59 11.04
N LEU A 17 -4.33 -6.09 9.86
CA LEU A 17 -2.95 -6.31 9.41
C LEU A 17 -2.49 -5.33 8.35
N TRP A 18 -3.20 -4.24 8.15
CA TRP A 18 -2.74 -3.11 7.35
C TRP A 18 -3.36 -1.80 7.87
N GLY A 19 -2.76 -0.68 7.54
CA GLY A 19 -3.28 0.62 7.93
C GLY A 19 -2.65 1.77 7.16
N VAL A 20 -3.41 2.86 7.04
CA VAL A 20 -2.94 4.10 6.43
C VAL A 20 -1.97 4.78 7.40
N ALA A 21 -0.81 5.17 6.91
CA ALA A 21 0.25 5.75 7.72
C ALA A 21 1.09 6.76 6.93
N GLU A 22 1.76 7.62 7.68
CA GLU A 22 2.84 8.45 7.17
C GLU A 22 4.15 7.99 7.83
N VAL A 23 5.17 7.77 7.04
CA VAL A 23 6.50 7.42 7.50
C VAL A 23 7.47 8.51 7.04
N ASP A 24 8.06 9.22 7.98
CA ASP A 24 9.03 10.29 7.72
C ASP A 24 8.53 11.32 6.68
N GLY A 25 7.27 11.75 6.80
CA GLY A 25 6.62 12.70 5.89
C GLY A 25 6.13 12.11 4.56
N VAL A 26 6.25 10.81 4.36
CA VAL A 26 5.76 10.11 3.17
C VAL A 26 4.49 9.35 3.48
N SER A 27 3.40 9.69 2.84
CA SER A 27 2.12 9.01 3.01
C SER A 27 2.08 7.66 2.28
N GLY A 28 1.36 6.69 2.85
CA GLY A 28 1.25 5.36 2.29
C GLY A 28 0.40 4.41 3.14
N ILE A 29 0.57 3.12 2.93
CA ILE A 29 0.05 2.10 3.84
C ILE A 29 1.17 1.22 4.39
N ILE A 30 0.98 0.77 5.61
CA ILE A 30 1.81 -0.27 6.24
C ILE A 30 1.02 -1.57 6.15
N ILE A 31 1.68 -2.64 5.71
CA ILE A 31 1.17 -4.01 5.69
C ILE A 31 2.00 -4.82 6.67
N LEU A 32 1.32 -5.50 7.58
CA LEU A 32 1.91 -6.31 8.64
C LEU A 32 1.86 -7.79 8.26
N PRO A 33 2.81 -8.63 8.72
CA PRO A 33 2.78 -10.06 8.48
C PRO A 33 1.68 -10.75 9.31
N ASP A 34 1.33 -11.98 8.92
CA ASP A 34 0.42 -12.82 9.69
C ASP A 34 1.00 -13.08 11.09
N GLY A 35 0.15 -13.01 12.11
CA GLY A 35 0.58 -13.19 13.49
C GLY A 35 1.47 -12.07 14.06
N TRP A 36 1.44 -10.90 13.44
CA TRP A 36 2.25 -9.77 13.87
C TRP A 36 1.99 -9.39 15.34
N ILE A 37 3.07 -9.08 16.04
CA ILE A 37 3.04 -8.59 17.42
C ILE A 37 3.61 -7.17 17.43
N CYS A 38 2.84 -6.22 17.98
CA CYS A 38 3.24 -4.83 18.04
C CYS A 38 4.49 -4.66 18.92
N PRO A 39 5.56 -4.02 18.43
CA PRO A 39 6.73 -3.70 19.22
C PRO A 39 6.38 -2.81 20.43
N VAL A 40 7.08 -3.02 21.52
CA VAL A 40 6.92 -2.17 22.71
C VAL A 40 7.27 -0.72 22.38
N GLY A 41 6.39 0.19 22.77
CA GLY A 41 6.56 1.62 22.49
C GLY A 41 5.97 2.10 21.18
N ILE A 42 5.49 1.19 20.31
CA ILE A 42 4.76 1.52 19.09
C ILE A 42 3.25 1.38 19.34
N THR A 43 2.48 2.28 18.74
CA THR A 43 1.02 2.13 18.63
C THR A 43 0.68 2.05 17.16
N PHE A 44 0.04 0.98 16.72
CA PHE A 44 -0.42 0.81 15.35
C PHE A 44 -1.95 0.83 15.30
N VAL A 45 -2.50 1.67 14.43
CA VAL A 45 -3.94 1.77 14.20
C VAL A 45 -4.26 1.09 12.86
N PRO A 46 -4.92 -0.08 12.88
CA PRO A 46 -5.24 -0.81 11.66
C PRO A 46 -6.34 -0.13 10.86
N GLY A 47 -6.36 -0.44 9.58
CA GLY A 47 -7.41 -0.10 8.65
C GLY A 47 -7.40 1.35 8.20
N TYR A 48 -8.59 1.81 7.88
CA TYR A 48 -8.87 3.11 7.30
C TYR A 48 -9.67 4.00 8.25
N SER A 49 -9.45 5.28 8.16
CA SER A 49 -10.01 6.28 9.07
C SER A 49 -11.46 6.66 8.87
N GLY A 50 -12.09 6.25 7.84
CA GLY A 50 -13.48 6.67 7.55
C GLY A 50 -13.65 8.16 7.18
N ARG A 51 -12.57 8.93 7.07
CA ARG A 51 -12.67 10.33 6.68
C ARG A 51 -12.53 10.49 5.18
N LEU A 52 -13.59 10.89 4.51
CA LEU A 52 -13.55 11.36 3.13
C LEU A 52 -12.59 12.55 3.04
N ILE A 53 -11.51 12.39 2.31
CA ILE A 53 -10.51 13.42 2.15
C ILE A 53 -10.55 13.89 0.73
N THR A 54 -10.72 15.17 0.60
CA THR A 54 -10.97 15.79 -0.67
C THR A 54 -9.73 15.90 -1.53
N ASP A 55 -8.51 16.04 -0.98
CA ASP A 55 -7.38 16.40 -1.85
C ASP A 55 -5.99 15.89 -1.43
N LYS A 56 -5.83 15.24 -0.28
CA LYS A 56 -4.52 14.74 0.16
C LYS A 56 -4.65 13.44 0.95
N PHE A 57 -3.65 12.60 0.80
CA PHE A 57 -3.48 11.44 1.65
C PHE A 57 -3.31 11.93 3.10
N SER A 58 -4.23 11.57 3.97
CA SER A 58 -4.19 11.97 5.37
C SER A 58 -4.09 10.70 6.22
N ALA A 59 -2.91 10.51 6.75
CA ALA A 59 -2.64 9.38 7.64
C ALA A 59 -3.20 9.65 9.04
N HIS A 60 -3.66 8.60 9.73
CA HIS A 60 -4.05 8.68 11.13
C HIS A 60 -2.90 8.53 12.07
N GLN A 61 -1.82 7.98 11.59
CA GLN A 61 -0.65 7.64 12.34
C GLN A 61 0.59 8.05 11.57
N THR A 62 1.51 8.65 12.29
CA THR A 62 2.78 9.10 11.77
C THR A 62 3.88 8.37 12.50
N PHE A 63 4.84 7.86 11.77
CA PHE A 63 6.03 7.20 12.31
C PHE A 63 7.29 7.96 11.89
N THR A 64 8.17 8.16 12.84
CA THR A 64 9.54 8.61 12.57
C THR A 64 10.36 7.50 11.89
N SER A 65 11.51 7.85 11.35
CA SER A 65 12.44 6.87 10.77
C SER A 65 12.87 5.79 11.79
N GLU A 66 13.00 6.15 13.06
CA GLU A 66 13.35 5.23 14.14
C GLU A 66 12.20 4.25 14.45
N GLU A 67 10.99 4.76 14.59
CA GLU A 67 9.81 3.94 14.81
C GLU A 67 9.53 3.03 13.61
N TRP A 68 9.75 3.53 12.39
CA TRP A 68 9.66 2.70 11.20
C TRP A 68 10.64 1.54 11.20
N LYS A 69 11.90 1.75 11.61
CA LYS A 69 12.88 0.67 11.74
C LYS A 69 12.44 -0.40 12.74
N MET A 70 11.75 -0.01 13.80
CA MET A 70 11.18 -0.98 14.75
C MET A 70 10.09 -1.82 14.08
N LEU A 71 9.17 -1.20 13.33
CA LEU A 71 8.14 -1.91 12.57
C LEU A 71 8.75 -2.80 11.48
N GLU A 72 9.70 -2.28 10.71
CA GLU A 72 10.38 -3.02 9.65
C GLU A 72 11.12 -4.26 10.19
N SER A 73 11.68 -4.17 11.40
CA SER A 73 12.34 -5.30 12.07
C SER A 73 11.39 -6.47 12.37
N THR A 74 10.09 -6.20 12.39
CA THR A 74 9.02 -7.22 12.52
C THR A 74 8.44 -7.68 11.18
N ASN A 75 9.12 -7.43 10.09
CA ASN A 75 8.70 -7.71 8.71
C ASN A 75 7.47 -6.90 8.24
N ALA A 76 7.20 -5.76 8.84
CA ALA A 76 6.26 -4.81 8.27
C ALA A 76 6.76 -4.26 6.93
N VAL A 77 5.84 -4.00 6.02
CA VAL A 77 6.14 -3.45 4.69
C VAL A 77 5.44 -2.12 4.52
N PHE A 78 6.16 -1.08 4.12
CA PHE A 78 5.58 0.20 3.76
C PHE A 78 5.44 0.32 2.24
N LEU A 79 4.25 0.71 1.80
CA LEU A 79 3.93 1.02 0.40
C LEU A 79 3.60 2.52 0.31
N PRO A 80 4.50 3.36 -0.18
CA PRO A 80 4.27 4.79 -0.30
C PRO A 80 3.21 5.16 -1.35
N ALA A 81 2.50 6.25 -1.13
CA ALA A 81 1.60 6.86 -2.11
C ALA A 81 2.40 7.61 -3.20
N GLY A 82 3.14 6.86 -4.00
CA GLY A 82 4.09 7.36 -5.00
C GLY A 82 3.45 7.91 -6.27
N GLY A 83 2.12 7.92 -6.37
CA GLY A 83 1.41 8.35 -7.57
C GLY A 83 1.61 7.42 -8.76
N GLN A 84 1.43 7.97 -9.95
CA GLN A 84 1.65 7.30 -11.22
C GLN A 84 2.47 8.15 -12.19
N ARG A 85 3.12 7.50 -13.15
CA ARG A 85 3.75 8.18 -14.28
C ARG A 85 2.88 8.03 -15.53
N THR A 86 2.57 9.17 -16.13
CA THR A 86 1.86 9.28 -17.41
C THR A 86 2.78 9.89 -18.47
N ILE A 87 2.28 10.05 -19.68
CA ILE A 87 3.00 10.77 -20.75
C ILE A 87 3.25 12.24 -20.39
N SER A 88 2.41 12.81 -19.52
CA SER A 88 2.50 14.21 -19.08
C SER A 88 3.41 14.40 -17.86
N GLY A 89 3.97 13.32 -17.31
CA GLY A 89 4.81 13.37 -16.13
C GLY A 89 4.27 12.55 -14.96
N THR A 90 4.79 12.78 -13.77
CA THR A 90 4.34 12.13 -12.55
C THR A 90 3.21 12.92 -11.91
N THR A 91 2.13 12.21 -11.55
CA THR A 91 0.92 12.80 -10.96
C THR A 91 0.51 12.05 -9.69
N GLU A 92 -0.34 12.65 -8.88
CA GLU A 92 -0.98 12.01 -7.71
C GLU A 92 -0.02 11.54 -6.61
N ILE A 93 1.21 12.09 -6.57
CA ILE A 93 2.18 11.84 -5.50
C ILE A 93 1.57 12.29 -4.18
N GLN A 94 1.71 11.48 -3.13
CA GLN A 94 1.12 11.72 -1.80
C GLN A 94 -0.43 11.71 -1.78
N ILE A 95 -1.07 11.31 -2.88
CA ILE A 95 -2.54 11.20 -2.98
C ILE A 95 -2.94 9.73 -3.20
N TYR A 96 -2.26 9.07 -4.13
CA TYR A 96 -2.48 7.65 -4.46
C TYR A 96 -1.17 6.89 -4.55
N GLY A 97 -1.23 5.60 -4.23
CA GLY A 97 -0.20 4.64 -4.61
C GLY A 97 -0.79 3.60 -5.56
N TYR A 98 -0.07 3.26 -6.60
CA TYR A 98 -0.47 2.26 -7.58
C TYR A 98 0.64 1.23 -7.71
N TYR A 99 0.31 -0.05 -7.52
CA TYR A 99 1.28 -1.14 -7.49
C TYR A 99 0.83 -2.27 -8.40
N TRP A 100 1.61 -2.56 -9.44
CA TRP A 100 1.31 -3.66 -10.34
C TRP A 100 1.34 -5.01 -9.62
N SER A 101 0.40 -5.88 -10.00
CA SER A 101 0.51 -7.32 -9.78
C SER A 101 1.32 -7.95 -10.92
N SER A 102 1.95 -9.10 -10.66
CA SER A 102 2.58 -9.93 -11.68
C SER A 102 1.57 -10.61 -12.61
N THR A 103 0.29 -10.69 -12.21
CA THR A 103 -0.76 -11.43 -12.91
C THR A 103 -1.34 -10.62 -14.08
N PRO A 104 -1.15 -11.02 -15.35
CA PRO A 104 -1.85 -10.43 -16.49
C PRO A 104 -3.30 -10.92 -16.56
N ILE A 105 -4.18 -10.14 -17.22
CA ILE A 105 -5.60 -10.46 -17.31
C ILE A 105 -5.97 -11.11 -18.63
N ASP A 106 -5.30 -10.70 -19.70
CA ASP A 106 -5.65 -11.11 -21.05
C ASP A 106 -4.51 -11.83 -21.76
N VAL A 107 -4.85 -12.58 -22.81
CA VAL A 107 -3.88 -13.30 -23.67
C VAL A 107 -2.90 -12.34 -24.34
N ASN A 108 -3.30 -11.10 -24.59
CA ASN A 108 -2.47 -10.06 -25.20
C ASN A 108 -1.58 -9.35 -24.17
N LYS A 109 -1.75 -9.64 -22.89
CA LYS A 109 -1.02 -9.05 -21.77
C LYS A 109 -1.02 -7.51 -21.75
N LYS A 110 -2.06 -6.89 -22.33
CA LYS A 110 -2.19 -5.43 -22.37
C LYS A 110 -2.62 -4.84 -21.04
N ASN A 111 -3.39 -5.60 -20.25
CA ASN A 111 -3.90 -5.21 -18.95
C ASN A 111 -3.32 -6.09 -17.85
N ALA A 112 -3.22 -5.53 -16.64
CA ALA A 112 -2.84 -6.27 -15.45
C ALA A 112 -3.67 -5.80 -14.25
N TYR A 113 -3.70 -6.62 -13.22
CA TYR A 113 -4.21 -6.21 -11.92
C TYR A 113 -3.21 -5.28 -11.24
N PHE A 114 -3.73 -4.36 -10.45
CA PHE A 114 -2.93 -3.48 -9.61
C PHE A 114 -3.65 -3.24 -8.28
N LEU A 115 -2.86 -2.96 -7.25
CA LEU A 115 -3.34 -2.44 -5.99
C LEU A 115 -3.38 -0.91 -6.08
N THR A 116 -4.52 -0.31 -5.76
CA THR A 116 -4.63 1.12 -5.48
C THR A 116 -4.63 1.32 -3.98
N ILE A 117 -3.86 2.28 -3.50
CA ILE A 117 -3.92 2.76 -2.13
C ILE A 117 -4.23 4.25 -2.12
N ALA A 118 -5.08 4.64 -1.18
CA ALA A 118 -5.49 6.02 -0.97
C ALA A 118 -5.78 6.23 0.51
N SER A 119 -6.00 7.47 0.91
CA SER A 119 -6.48 7.77 2.26
C SER A 119 -7.81 7.09 2.59
N SER A 120 -8.59 6.74 1.57
CA SER A 120 -9.86 5.99 1.70
C SER A 120 -9.69 4.47 1.85
N GLY A 121 -8.49 3.95 1.79
CA GLY A 121 -8.23 2.52 1.90
C GLY A 121 -7.44 1.95 0.74
N ALA A 122 -7.57 0.64 0.54
CA ALA A 122 -6.90 -0.09 -0.52
C ALA A 122 -7.92 -0.90 -1.33
N ASP A 123 -7.72 -0.97 -2.65
CA ASP A 123 -8.60 -1.69 -3.57
C ASP A 123 -7.80 -2.30 -4.73
N ILE A 124 -8.39 -3.28 -5.42
CA ILE A 124 -7.75 -3.97 -6.54
C ILE A 124 -8.47 -3.62 -7.83
N GLY A 125 -7.74 -2.98 -8.73
CA GLY A 125 -8.21 -2.58 -10.03
C GLY A 125 -7.58 -3.35 -11.18
N ILE A 126 -8.05 -3.03 -12.38
CA ILE A 126 -7.55 -3.53 -13.67
C ILE A 126 -7.24 -2.33 -14.56
N TYR A 127 -6.02 -2.27 -15.09
CA TYR A 127 -5.67 -1.18 -15.98
C TYR A 127 -4.64 -1.59 -17.03
N SER A 128 -4.48 -0.72 -18.02
CA SER A 128 -3.53 -0.93 -19.10
C SER A 128 -2.09 -0.75 -18.63
N ARG A 129 -1.22 -1.67 -18.99
CA ARG A 129 0.18 -1.74 -18.55
C ARG A 129 1.08 -0.64 -19.08
N PHE A 130 0.61 0.25 -19.96
CA PHE A 130 1.39 1.41 -20.39
C PHE A 130 1.47 2.52 -19.31
N HIS A 131 0.64 2.46 -18.27
CA HIS A 131 0.75 3.36 -17.12
C HIS A 131 1.97 3.01 -16.28
N GLY A 132 2.70 4.02 -15.85
CA GLY A 132 3.88 3.86 -15.01
C GLY A 132 3.52 3.76 -13.54
N TYR A 133 3.00 2.60 -13.12
CA TYR A 133 2.74 2.28 -11.73
C TYR A 133 3.98 1.73 -11.05
N ASN A 134 3.99 1.80 -9.73
CA ASN A 134 5.09 1.30 -8.92
C ASN A 134 5.17 -0.23 -9.00
N VAL A 135 6.37 -0.74 -8.81
CA VAL A 135 6.64 -2.18 -8.67
C VAL A 135 7.32 -2.40 -7.32
N ARG A 136 6.76 -3.28 -6.50
CA ARG A 136 7.42 -3.76 -5.30
C ARG A 136 8.12 -5.07 -5.62
N LEU A 137 9.44 -5.06 -5.59
CA LEU A 137 10.22 -6.27 -5.70
C LEU A 137 10.08 -7.08 -4.42
N VAL A 138 9.80 -8.37 -4.55
CA VAL A 138 9.81 -9.35 -3.46
C VAL A 138 10.89 -10.37 -3.76
N LYS A 139 11.55 -10.87 -2.71
CA LYS A 139 12.50 -11.96 -2.84
C LYS A 139 11.76 -13.26 -2.58
N ASP A 140 11.87 -14.20 -3.50
CA ASP A 140 11.42 -15.58 -3.26
C ASP A 140 12.21 -16.19 -2.09
N LYS A 141 11.51 -16.97 -1.29
CA LYS A 141 12.12 -17.69 -0.15
C LYS A 141 12.84 -18.94 -0.62
#